data_0c07d97b358a139783e0ce4356e2ead2
#
_entry.id   0c07d97b358a139783e0ce4356e2ead2
#
_cell.length_a   1.000
_cell.length_b   1.000
_cell.length_c   1.000
_cell.angle_alpha   90.00
_cell.angle_beta   90.00
_cell.angle_gamma   90.00
#
_symmetry.space_group_name_H-M   'P 1'
#
loop_
_entity.id
_entity.type
_entity.pdbx_description
1 polymer ?
#
loop_
_entity_poly.entity_id
_entity_poly.type
_entity_poly.pdbx_seq_one_letter_code
_entity_poly.pdbx_strand_id
1 'polypeptide(L)'
;LVIAANEGIKPQTREHLVALEAKDVKNIIIVQNKIDLVTKEQAIASYKAIKEFVKGTIAENSPIIPVSAQQNINLEKIKEEIMKIPVPKRDTEGKPIFLIARSFDINKPGTQIEKLHGGIIAGVLKSGKLKVGDEIEIKPGSYEKKANQFVYQTIKTKIISIYRGNHQLKEATPGGSLAMETELDNILTKTDLLSGCVVSKSGELPEIVEK
;
A
#
# COMPACT_ATOMS: atom_id res chain seq x y z
N LEU A 1 -8.99 -13.24 2.46
CA LEU A 1 -8.72 -14.00 3.70
C LEU A 1 -8.29 -15.42 3.33
N VAL A 2 -7.10 -15.85 3.78
CA VAL A 2 -6.56 -17.19 3.46
C VAL A 2 -6.58 -18.06 4.71
N ILE A 3 -7.11 -19.28 4.59
CA ILE A 3 -7.22 -20.26 5.67
C ILE A 3 -6.69 -21.59 5.13
N ALA A 4 -5.78 -22.24 5.85
CA ALA A 4 -5.25 -23.54 5.46
C ALA A 4 -6.23 -24.65 5.86
N ALA A 5 -6.58 -25.55 4.92
CA ALA A 5 -7.56 -26.63 5.15
C ALA A 5 -7.12 -27.61 6.25
N ASN A 6 -5.81 -27.87 6.35
CA ASN A 6 -5.22 -28.77 7.34
C ASN A 6 -5.05 -28.16 8.73
N GLU A 7 -5.09 -26.82 8.85
CA GLU A 7 -4.89 -26.12 10.12
C GLU A 7 -6.18 -25.52 10.68
N GLY A 8 -7.16 -25.25 9.83
CA GLY A 8 -8.43 -24.63 10.19
C GLY A 8 -8.29 -23.14 10.59
N ILE A 9 -9.28 -22.68 11.36
CA ILE A 9 -9.39 -21.29 11.80
C ILE A 9 -8.46 -21.07 12.99
N LYS A 10 -7.48 -20.19 12.85
CA LYS A 10 -6.53 -19.82 13.89
C LYS A 10 -6.93 -18.50 14.57
N PRO A 11 -6.35 -18.16 15.75
CA PRO A 11 -6.59 -16.87 16.40
C PRO A 11 -6.35 -15.68 15.46
N GLN A 12 -5.23 -15.69 14.72
CA GLN A 12 -4.90 -14.64 13.74
C GLN A 12 -5.96 -14.51 12.64
N THR A 13 -6.61 -15.60 12.23
CA THR A 13 -7.70 -15.53 11.24
C THR A 13 -8.87 -14.70 11.77
N ARG A 14 -9.17 -14.81 13.06
CA ARG A 14 -10.21 -14.01 13.74
C ARG A 14 -9.81 -12.52 13.81
N GLU A 15 -8.59 -12.25 14.21
CA GLU A 15 -8.04 -10.90 14.28
C GLU A 15 -8.05 -10.21 12.91
N HIS A 16 -7.68 -10.93 11.85
CA HIS A 16 -7.75 -10.41 10.48
C HIS A 16 -9.18 -10.09 10.07
N LEU A 17 -10.16 -10.93 10.41
CA LEU A 17 -11.56 -10.65 10.09
C LEU A 17 -12.07 -9.40 10.82
N VAL A 18 -11.75 -9.26 12.10
CA VAL A 18 -12.08 -8.04 12.90
C VAL A 18 -11.44 -6.80 12.29
N ALA A 19 -10.18 -6.89 11.83
CA ALA A 19 -9.53 -5.78 11.18
C ALA A 19 -10.19 -5.40 9.83
N LEU A 20 -10.66 -6.38 9.05
CA LEU A 20 -11.42 -6.14 7.83
C LEU A 20 -12.77 -5.45 8.13
N GLU A 21 -13.46 -5.87 9.19
CA GLU A 21 -14.71 -5.25 9.67
C GLU A 21 -14.46 -3.79 10.10
N ALA A 22 -13.44 -3.56 10.93
CA ALA A 22 -13.10 -2.22 11.39
C ALA A 22 -12.72 -1.26 10.24
N LYS A 23 -12.25 -1.79 9.12
CA LYS A 23 -11.93 -1.04 7.88
C LYS A 23 -13.08 -0.99 6.88
N ASP A 24 -14.22 -1.60 7.19
CA ASP A 24 -15.41 -1.69 6.33
C ASP A 24 -15.06 -2.18 4.90
N VAL A 25 -14.28 -3.26 4.81
CA VAL A 25 -13.86 -3.84 3.54
C VAL A 25 -15.05 -4.53 2.87
N LYS A 26 -15.52 -4.00 1.75
CA LYS A 26 -16.75 -4.47 1.08
C LYS A 26 -16.57 -5.75 0.27
N ASN A 27 -15.39 -5.99 -0.28
CA ASN A 27 -15.14 -7.12 -1.18
C ASN A 27 -14.14 -8.07 -0.51
N ILE A 28 -14.60 -9.23 -0.11
CA ILE A 28 -13.78 -10.25 0.55
C ILE A 28 -13.88 -11.54 -0.25
N ILE A 29 -12.75 -12.18 -0.50
CA ILE A 29 -12.65 -13.53 -1.05
C ILE A 29 -11.97 -14.40 0.00
N ILE A 30 -12.56 -15.53 0.31
CA ILE A 30 -12.01 -16.50 1.26
C ILE A 30 -11.36 -17.63 0.47
N VAL A 31 -10.09 -17.89 0.74
CA VAL A 31 -9.32 -18.94 0.08
C VAL A 31 -9.03 -20.05 1.09
N GLN A 32 -9.61 -21.23 0.86
CA GLN A 32 -9.29 -22.45 1.60
C GLN A 32 -8.10 -23.11 0.91
N ASN A 33 -6.89 -22.83 1.39
CA ASN A 33 -5.64 -23.29 0.78
C ASN A 33 -5.17 -24.64 1.35
N LYS A 34 -4.19 -25.27 0.70
CA LYS A 34 -3.56 -26.53 1.08
C LYS A 34 -4.55 -27.72 1.07
N ILE A 35 -5.51 -27.74 0.13
CA ILE A 35 -6.46 -28.86 0.03
C ILE A 35 -5.79 -30.18 -0.39
N ASP A 36 -4.58 -30.11 -0.95
CA ASP A 36 -3.73 -31.26 -1.30
C ASP A 36 -3.18 -32.02 -0.08
N LEU A 37 -3.18 -31.39 1.11
CA LEU A 37 -2.70 -31.99 2.37
C LEU A 37 -3.80 -32.66 3.20
N VAL A 38 -5.03 -32.71 2.72
CA VAL A 38 -6.18 -33.22 3.45
C VAL A 38 -7.03 -34.17 2.60
N THR A 39 -7.80 -35.07 3.23
CA THR A 39 -8.75 -35.86 2.49
C THR A 39 -9.95 -35.04 2.05
N LYS A 40 -10.75 -35.56 1.10
CA LYS A 40 -11.94 -34.88 0.62
C LYS A 40 -12.94 -34.58 1.76
N GLU A 41 -13.10 -35.51 2.68
CA GLU A 41 -13.99 -35.37 3.85
C GLU A 41 -13.50 -34.26 4.78
N GLN A 42 -12.18 -34.19 5.03
CA GLN A 42 -11.57 -33.15 5.84
C GLN A 42 -11.67 -31.77 5.16
N ALA A 43 -11.50 -31.71 3.84
CA ALA A 43 -11.68 -30.47 3.08
C ALA A 43 -13.11 -29.94 3.19
N ILE A 44 -14.13 -30.85 3.08
CA ILE A 44 -15.54 -30.48 3.24
C ILE A 44 -15.84 -30.04 4.67
N ALA A 45 -15.29 -30.72 5.67
CA ALA A 45 -15.48 -30.34 7.08
C ALA A 45 -14.87 -28.93 7.35
N SER A 46 -13.66 -28.70 6.88
CA SER A 46 -12.98 -27.38 6.95
C SER A 46 -13.80 -26.28 6.24
N TYR A 47 -14.34 -26.57 5.05
CA TYR A 47 -15.21 -25.64 4.33
C TYR A 47 -16.47 -25.26 5.14
N LYS A 48 -17.13 -26.24 5.75
CA LYS A 48 -18.31 -25.99 6.61
C LYS A 48 -17.93 -25.18 7.85
N ALA A 49 -16.78 -25.45 8.47
CA ALA A 49 -16.28 -24.69 9.60
C ALA A 49 -15.99 -23.22 9.23
N ILE A 50 -15.40 -22.98 8.05
CA ILE A 50 -15.19 -21.62 7.55
C ILE A 50 -16.53 -20.92 7.33
N LYS A 51 -17.51 -21.58 6.72
CA LYS A 51 -18.82 -21.01 6.47
C LYS A 51 -19.55 -20.63 7.78
N GLU A 52 -19.46 -21.45 8.80
CA GLU A 52 -20.04 -21.12 10.12
C GLU A 52 -19.27 -20.00 10.82
N PHE A 53 -17.93 -19.96 10.67
CA PHE A 53 -17.09 -18.94 11.26
C PHE A 53 -17.39 -17.53 10.74
N VAL A 54 -17.71 -17.38 9.46
CA VAL A 54 -17.98 -16.05 8.85
C VAL A 54 -19.44 -15.64 8.94
N LYS A 55 -20.32 -16.50 9.45
CA LYS A 55 -21.74 -16.22 9.63
C LYS A 55 -21.96 -15.04 10.58
N GLY A 56 -22.82 -14.10 10.18
CA GLY A 56 -23.06 -12.86 10.92
C GLY A 56 -21.95 -11.81 10.82
N THR A 57 -20.94 -12.02 9.98
CA THR A 57 -19.85 -11.09 9.75
C THR A 57 -19.93 -10.45 8.36
N ILE A 58 -19.10 -9.45 8.08
CA ILE A 58 -19.00 -8.83 6.73
C ILE A 58 -18.60 -9.83 5.64
N ALA A 59 -18.04 -10.99 6.01
CA ALA A 59 -17.60 -12.03 5.08
C ALA A 59 -18.64 -13.15 4.86
N GLU A 60 -19.85 -13.07 5.43
CA GLU A 60 -20.87 -14.12 5.38
C GLU A 60 -21.20 -14.54 3.94
N ASN A 61 -21.34 -13.59 3.03
CA ASN A 61 -21.67 -13.83 1.64
C ASN A 61 -20.44 -13.91 0.72
N SER A 62 -19.24 -13.96 1.29
CA SER A 62 -18.01 -14.03 0.52
C SER A 62 -17.82 -15.39 -0.13
N PRO A 63 -17.33 -15.46 -1.37
CA PRO A 63 -17.00 -16.73 -2.02
C PRO A 63 -15.88 -17.44 -1.25
N ILE A 64 -16.06 -18.75 -0.99
CA ILE A 64 -15.03 -19.61 -0.39
C ILE A 64 -14.48 -20.50 -1.50
N ILE A 65 -13.20 -20.36 -1.82
CA ILE A 65 -12.57 -21.06 -2.94
C ILE A 65 -11.54 -22.06 -2.40
N PRO A 66 -11.81 -23.37 -2.53
CA PRO A 66 -10.83 -24.41 -2.20
C PRO A 66 -9.71 -24.43 -3.24
N VAL A 67 -8.45 -24.34 -2.81
CA VAL A 67 -7.28 -24.30 -3.69
C VAL A 67 -6.10 -25.10 -3.13
N SER A 68 -5.19 -25.47 -4.00
CA SER A 68 -3.81 -25.78 -3.64
C SER A 68 -2.89 -24.85 -4.44
N ALA A 69 -2.28 -23.89 -3.77
CA ALA A 69 -1.31 -23.01 -4.39
C ALA A 69 -0.07 -23.77 -4.87
N GLN A 70 0.35 -24.79 -4.13
CA GLN A 70 1.50 -25.62 -4.46
C GLN A 70 1.27 -26.47 -5.72
N GLN A 71 0.05 -26.97 -5.89
CA GLN A 71 -0.33 -27.85 -7.00
C GLN A 71 -1.03 -27.10 -8.15
N ASN A 72 -1.14 -25.78 -8.07
CA ASN A 72 -1.85 -24.91 -9.02
C ASN A 72 -3.34 -25.29 -9.21
N ILE A 73 -3.99 -25.86 -8.18
CA ILE A 73 -5.41 -26.27 -8.25
C ILE A 73 -6.29 -25.06 -7.95
N ASN A 74 -7.27 -24.79 -8.82
CA ASN A 74 -8.31 -23.75 -8.70
C ASN A 74 -7.79 -22.30 -8.62
N LEU A 75 -6.54 -22.00 -8.98
CA LEU A 75 -6.02 -20.64 -8.92
C LEU A 75 -6.73 -19.70 -9.91
N GLU A 76 -7.18 -20.23 -11.06
CA GLU A 76 -7.95 -19.43 -12.02
C GLU A 76 -9.28 -18.96 -11.43
N LYS A 77 -9.91 -19.74 -10.55
CA LYS A 77 -11.12 -19.33 -9.84
C LYS A 77 -10.92 -18.11 -8.95
N ILE A 78 -9.74 -18.00 -8.30
CA ILE A 78 -9.39 -16.80 -7.53
C ILE A 78 -9.28 -15.60 -8.44
N LYS A 79 -8.62 -15.75 -9.60
CA LYS A 79 -8.47 -14.67 -10.59
C LYS A 79 -9.83 -14.22 -11.12
N GLU A 80 -10.71 -15.17 -11.46
CA GLU A 80 -12.08 -14.88 -11.88
C GLU A 80 -12.85 -14.05 -10.83
N GLU A 81 -12.77 -14.41 -9.56
CA GLU A 81 -13.44 -13.66 -8.49
C GLU A 81 -12.82 -12.28 -8.27
N ILE A 82 -11.48 -12.16 -8.35
CA ILE A 82 -10.81 -10.86 -8.27
C ILE A 82 -11.27 -9.95 -9.43
N MET A 83 -11.39 -10.47 -10.63
CA MET A 83 -11.81 -9.70 -11.80
C MET A 83 -13.26 -9.22 -11.73
N LYS A 84 -14.11 -9.84 -10.90
CA LYS A 84 -15.48 -9.38 -10.64
C LYS A 84 -15.55 -8.16 -9.71
N ILE A 85 -14.47 -7.91 -8.93
CA ILE A 85 -14.43 -6.77 -8.01
C ILE A 85 -14.42 -5.47 -8.82
N PRO A 86 -15.40 -4.57 -8.61
CA PRO A 86 -15.43 -3.32 -9.33
C PRO A 86 -14.22 -2.44 -8.97
N VAL A 87 -13.58 -1.87 -9.98
CA VAL A 87 -12.50 -0.92 -9.77
C VAL A 87 -13.07 0.34 -9.11
N PRO A 88 -12.61 0.74 -7.92
CA PRO A 88 -13.13 1.91 -7.24
C PRO A 88 -12.84 3.17 -8.06
N LYS A 89 -13.83 4.06 -8.16
CA LYS A 89 -13.64 5.39 -8.74
C LYS A 89 -12.64 6.16 -7.89
N ARG A 90 -11.66 6.75 -8.53
CA ARG A 90 -10.59 7.51 -7.87
C ARG A 90 -10.64 8.94 -8.37
N ASP A 91 -10.40 9.88 -7.47
CA ASP A 91 -10.31 11.29 -7.82
C ASP A 91 -9.00 11.55 -8.57
N THR A 92 -9.08 11.77 -9.87
CA THR A 92 -7.95 12.10 -10.74
C THR A 92 -7.86 13.58 -11.08
N GLU A 93 -8.91 14.36 -10.75
CA GLU A 93 -9.00 15.77 -11.14
C GLU A 93 -8.78 16.73 -9.96
N GLY A 94 -8.88 16.24 -8.73
CA GLY A 94 -8.60 17.01 -7.53
C GLY A 94 -7.13 17.37 -7.38
N LYS A 95 -6.82 18.12 -6.31
CA LYS A 95 -5.43 18.41 -5.93
C LYS A 95 -4.68 17.12 -5.63
N PRO A 96 -3.43 16.98 -6.09
CA PRO A 96 -2.66 15.79 -5.80
C PRO A 96 -2.33 15.72 -4.30
N ILE A 97 -2.66 14.59 -3.70
CA ILE A 97 -2.32 14.26 -2.31
C ILE A 97 -1.60 12.93 -2.32
N PHE A 98 -0.30 12.96 -2.10
CA PHE A 98 0.53 11.78 -1.98
C PHE A 98 0.98 11.60 -0.54
N LEU A 99 0.77 10.41 0.03
CA LEU A 99 1.17 10.06 1.38
C LEU A 99 2.46 9.26 1.33
N ILE A 100 3.51 9.77 1.97
CA ILE A 100 4.80 9.07 2.05
C ILE A 100 4.71 7.96 3.10
N ALA A 101 4.87 6.72 2.66
CA ALA A 101 4.97 5.56 3.55
C ALA A 101 6.43 5.23 3.88
N ARG A 102 7.35 5.45 2.93
CA ARG A 102 8.77 5.17 3.03
C ARG A 102 9.59 6.27 2.37
N SER A 103 10.77 6.53 2.89
CA SER A 103 11.81 7.33 2.20
C SER A 103 13.18 6.67 2.37
N PHE A 104 13.98 6.66 1.31
CA PHE A 104 15.26 5.96 1.33
C PHE A 104 16.24 6.48 0.27
N ASP A 105 17.50 6.14 0.46
CA ASP A 105 18.61 6.36 -0.47
C ASP A 105 18.93 5.04 -1.18
N ILE A 106 19.04 5.07 -2.50
CA ILE A 106 19.38 3.90 -3.33
C ILE A 106 20.83 3.87 -3.79
N ASN A 107 21.60 4.90 -3.46
CA ASN A 107 22.99 5.00 -3.86
C ASN A 107 23.87 3.99 -3.09
N LYS A 108 24.74 3.31 -3.82
CA LYS A 108 25.71 2.41 -3.19
C LYS A 108 26.94 3.22 -2.72
N PRO A 109 27.60 2.79 -1.63
CA PRO A 109 28.86 3.39 -1.24
C PRO A 109 29.88 3.37 -2.40
N GLY A 110 30.52 4.50 -2.66
CA GLY A 110 31.48 4.65 -3.76
C GLY A 110 30.87 5.02 -5.11
N THR A 111 29.56 5.31 -5.19
CA THR A 111 28.95 5.84 -6.42
C THR A 111 29.56 7.20 -6.76
N GLN A 112 29.95 7.39 -8.02
CA GLN A 112 30.46 8.67 -8.53
C GLN A 112 29.39 9.76 -8.42
N ILE A 113 29.81 11.01 -8.16
CA ILE A 113 28.90 12.13 -7.91
C ILE A 113 27.92 12.34 -9.07
N GLU A 114 28.39 12.21 -10.32
CA GLU A 114 27.58 12.40 -11.53
C GLU A 114 26.52 11.31 -11.74
N LYS A 115 26.62 10.22 -11.00
CA LYS A 115 25.69 9.05 -11.05
C LYS A 115 24.84 8.92 -9.80
N LEU A 116 24.91 9.90 -8.90
CA LEU A 116 24.08 9.88 -7.72
C LEU A 116 22.61 10.13 -8.08
N HIS A 117 21.78 9.25 -7.56
CA HIS A 117 20.33 9.45 -7.55
C HIS A 117 19.94 10.37 -6.40
N GLY A 118 18.94 11.18 -6.59
CA GLY A 118 18.36 11.97 -5.51
C GLY A 118 17.53 11.10 -4.56
N GLY A 119 17.04 11.72 -3.49
CA GLY A 119 16.26 11.00 -2.48
C GLY A 119 14.98 10.41 -3.03
N ILE A 120 14.66 9.17 -2.64
CA ILE A 120 13.45 8.45 -3.05
C ILE A 120 12.38 8.59 -1.97
N ILE A 121 11.16 8.93 -2.40
CA ILE A 121 9.96 8.88 -1.60
C ILE A 121 8.99 7.85 -2.20
N ALA A 122 8.47 6.96 -1.38
CA ALA A 122 7.55 5.92 -1.80
C ALA A 122 6.27 5.94 -0.97
N GLY A 123 5.12 5.70 -1.61
CA GLY A 123 3.84 5.79 -0.93
C GLY A 123 2.64 5.64 -1.85
N VAL A 124 1.57 6.36 -1.55
CA VAL A 124 0.29 6.23 -2.25
C VAL A 124 -0.26 7.60 -2.64
N LEU A 125 -0.57 7.77 -3.92
CA LEU A 125 -1.33 8.93 -4.41
C LEU A 125 -2.82 8.69 -4.12
N LYS A 126 -3.42 9.57 -3.32
CA LYS A 126 -4.84 9.50 -2.91
C LYS A 126 -5.76 10.20 -3.90
N SER A 127 -5.34 11.34 -4.40
CA SER A 127 -6.10 12.16 -5.36
C SER A 127 -5.18 12.89 -6.31
N GLY A 128 -5.74 13.41 -7.40
CA GLY A 128 -5.03 14.23 -8.39
C GLY A 128 -4.06 13.47 -9.27
N LYS A 129 -3.15 14.21 -9.86
CA LYS A 129 -2.11 13.70 -10.78
C LYS A 129 -0.77 14.36 -10.49
N LEU A 130 0.30 13.57 -10.54
CA LEU A 130 1.67 14.03 -10.44
C LEU A 130 2.44 13.61 -11.70
N LYS A 131 3.27 14.50 -12.22
CA LYS A 131 4.07 14.29 -13.43
C LYS A 131 5.56 14.41 -13.13
N VAL A 132 6.35 13.75 -13.94
CA VAL A 132 7.81 14.01 -13.98
C VAL A 132 8.03 15.48 -14.33
N GLY A 133 8.87 16.15 -13.54
CA GLY A 133 9.14 17.56 -13.66
C GLY A 133 8.26 18.48 -12.82
N ASP A 134 7.21 17.97 -12.15
CA ASP A 134 6.42 18.79 -11.24
C ASP A 134 7.23 19.25 -10.03
N GLU A 135 7.09 20.52 -9.66
CA GLU A 135 7.56 21.03 -8.38
C GLU A 135 6.58 20.68 -7.28
N ILE A 136 7.08 20.04 -6.25
CA ILE A 136 6.29 19.52 -5.13
C ILE A 136 6.76 20.09 -3.80
N GLU A 137 5.84 20.16 -2.85
CA GLU A 137 6.12 20.48 -1.45
C GLU A 137 5.77 19.28 -0.56
N ILE A 138 6.58 19.08 0.47
CA ILE A 138 6.45 18.02 1.47
C ILE A 138 6.21 18.66 2.83
N LYS A 139 5.09 18.34 3.46
CA LYS A 139 4.72 18.84 4.78
C LYS A 139 4.39 17.68 5.74
N PRO A 140 4.73 17.81 7.03
CA PRO A 140 5.43 18.91 7.66
C PRO A 140 6.90 19.05 7.25
N GLY A 141 7.49 18.07 6.54
CA GLY A 141 8.85 18.10 6.04
C GLY A 141 9.88 17.68 7.09
N SER A 142 11.05 18.34 7.10
CA SER A 142 12.07 18.13 8.12
C SER A 142 11.75 18.90 9.40
N TYR A 143 12.36 18.48 10.51
CA TYR A 143 12.23 19.21 11.76
C TYR A 143 13.59 19.43 12.42
N GLU A 144 13.72 20.56 13.10
CA GLU A 144 14.83 20.85 14.00
C GLU A 144 14.31 20.96 15.43
N LYS A 145 15.05 20.35 16.37
CA LYS A 145 14.73 20.50 17.78
C LYS A 145 15.40 21.78 18.31
N LYS A 146 14.62 22.83 18.56
CA LYS A 146 15.07 24.08 19.18
C LYS A 146 14.51 24.15 20.62
N ALA A 147 15.42 24.11 21.60
CA ALA A 147 15.07 24.02 23.01
C ALA A 147 14.14 22.83 23.31
N ASN A 148 12.88 23.04 23.62
CA ASN A 148 11.89 21.98 23.87
C ASN A 148 10.78 21.91 22.81
N GLN A 149 10.97 22.55 21.66
CA GLN A 149 9.99 22.58 20.57
C GLN A 149 10.57 21.98 19.30
N PHE A 150 9.73 21.31 18.52
CA PHE A 150 10.06 20.89 17.16
C PHE A 150 9.62 21.96 16.17
N VAL A 151 10.56 22.53 15.45
CA VAL A 151 10.27 23.50 14.38
C VAL A 151 10.30 22.75 13.06
N TYR A 152 9.19 22.70 12.36
CA TYR A 152 9.04 22.01 11.09
C TYR A 152 9.38 22.95 9.92
N GLN A 153 10.04 22.41 8.91
CA GLN A 153 10.40 23.12 7.70
C GLN A 153 9.82 22.40 6.48
N THR A 154 8.93 23.07 5.76
CA THR A 154 8.42 22.59 4.47
C THR A 154 9.58 22.37 3.50
N ILE A 155 9.65 21.19 2.91
CA ILE A 155 10.65 20.86 1.91
C ILE A 155 10.02 21.06 0.53
N LYS A 156 10.74 21.74 -0.38
CA LYS A 156 10.37 21.87 -1.79
C LYS A 156 11.38 21.12 -2.63
N THR A 157 10.91 20.40 -3.63
CA THR A 157 11.75 19.63 -4.53
C THR A 157 11.04 19.39 -5.87
N LYS A 158 11.71 18.72 -6.80
CA LYS A 158 11.19 18.38 -8.11
C LYS A 158 11.18 16.88 -8.31
N ILE A 159 10.18 16.37 -9.01
CA ILE A 159 10.08 14.96 -9.38
C ILE A 159 10.99 14.70 -10.60
N ILE A 160 11.97 13.80 -10.44
CA ILE A 160 12.89 13.38 -11.52
C ILE A 160 12.30 12.19 -12.27
N SER A 161 11.79 11.20 -11.54
CA SER A 161 11.21 10.00 -12.14
C SER A 161 10.11 9.41 -11.25
N ILE A 162 9.18 8.65 -11.85
CA ILE A 162 8.07 8.01 -11.15
C ILE A 162 8.04 6.53 -11.56
N TYR A 163 7.87 5.65 -10.58
CA TYR A 163 7.77 4.20 -10.78
C TYR A 163 6.54 3.61 -10.11
N ARG A 164 5.93 2.62 -10.78
CA ARG A 164 4.93 1.72 -10.20
C ARG A 164 5.41 0.29 -10.40
N GLY A 165 5.89 -0.31 -9.32
CA GLY A 165 6.66 -1.55 -9.43
C GLY A 165 7.90 -1.34 -10.31
N ASN A 166 8.05 -2.13 -11.37
CA ASN A 166 9.17 -2.03 -12.31
C ASN A 166 8.88 -1.14 -13.53
N HIS A 167 7.72 -0.48 -13.58
CA HIS A 167 7.32 0.35 -14.71
C HIS A 167 7.54 1.82 -14.42
N GLN A 168 8.33 2.47 -15.27
CA GLN A 168 8.50 3.92 -15.24
C GLN A 168 7.29 4.62 -15.87
N LEU A 169 6.82 5.69 -15.22
CA LEU A 169 5.65 6.46 -15.63
C LEU A 169 6.06 7.91 -15.92
N LYS A 170 5.42 8.53 -16.89
CA LYS A 170 5.50 9.99 -17.12
C LYS A 170 4.55 10.76 -16.20
N GLU A 171 3.42 10.16 -15.89
CA GLU A 171 2.37 10.70 -15.03
C GLU A 171 1.83 9.61 -14.10
N ALA A 172 1.60 9.95 -12.85
CA ALA A 172 0.98 9.09 -11.86
C ALA A 172 -0.45 9.54 -11.56
N THR A 173 -1.36 8.57 -11.50
CA THR A 173 -2.74 8.71 -11.03
C THR A 173 -2.95 7.83 -9.80
N PRO A 174 -3.99 8.08 -8.98
CA PRO A 174 -4.31 7.26 -7.83
C PRO A 174 -4.41 5.76 -8.17
N GLY A 175 -3.77 4.92 -7.36
CA GLY A 175 -3.83 3.46 -7.50
C GLY A 175 -2.49 2.76 -7.37
N GLY A 176 -2.42 1.86 -6.40
CA GLY A 176 -1.20 1.12 -6.07
C GLY A 176 -0.12 2.00 -5.44
N SER A 177 0.99 1.37 -5.09
CA SER A 177 2.16 2.05 -4.56
C SER A 177 2.97 2.70 -5.68
N LEU A 178 3.53 3.85 -5.39
CA LEU A 178 4.42 4.61 -6.27
C LEU A 178 5.74 4.86 -5.56
N ALA A 179 6.81 4.91 -6.32
CA ALA A 179 8.10 5.45 -5.90
C ALA A 179 8.45 6.63 -6.79
N MET A 180 8.89 7.73 -6.20
CA MET A 180 9.30 8.93 -6.91
C MET A 180 10.73 9.29 -6.51
N GLU A 181 11.59 9.41 -7.50
CA GLU A 181 12.90 10.00 -7.36
C GLU A 181 12.76 11.51 -7.41
N THR A 182 13.44 12.20 -6.53
CA THR A 182 13.35 13.65 -6.38
C THR A 182 14.75 14.27 -6.40
N GLU A 183 14.85 15.62 -6.49
CA GLU A 183 16.10 16.35 -6.34
C GLU A 183 16.54 16.52 -4.87
N LEU A 184 15.88 15.81 -3.93
CA LEU A 184 16.25 15.89 -2.52
C LEU A 184 17.65 15.33 -2.26
N ASP A 185 18.35 15.98 -1.33
CA ASP A 185 19.53 15.38 -0.74
C ASP A 185 19.17 14.06 -0.05
N ASN A 186 19.98 13.05 -0.29
CA ASN A 186 19.75 11.70 0.25
C ASN A 186 19.72 11.67 1.78
N ILE A 187 20.36 12.60 2.45
CA ILE A 187 20.33 12.72 3.92
C ILE A 187 18.90 12.89 4.41
N LEU A 188 18.07 13.64 3.68
CA LEU A 188 16.66 13.90 4.05
C LEU A 188 15.75 12.69 3.87
N THR A 189 16.17 11.69 3.09
CA THR A 189 15.36 10.50 2.82
C THR A 189 15.85 9.23 3.54
N LYS A 190 17.02 9.29 4.18
CA LYS A 190 17.55 8.15 4.94
C LYS A 190 16.66 7.77 6.10
N THR A 191 16.62 6.48 6.39
CA THR A 191 15.94 5.91 7.57
C THR A 191 14.46 6.29 7.72
N ASP A 192 13.75 6.41 6.60
CA ASP A 192 12.33 6.77 6.56
C ASP A 192 12.00 8.15 7.21
N LEU A 193 12.92 9.10 7.19
CA LEU A 193 12.78 10.41 7.82
C LEU A 193 11.53 11.18 7.37
N LEU A 194 11.10 10.98 6.13
CA LEU A 194 9.91 11.64 5.57
C LEU A 194 8.64 10.77 5.66
N SER A 195 8.70 9.61 6.30
CA SER A 195 7.53 8.76 6.48
C SER A 195 6.43 9.50 7.27
N GLY A 196 5.18 9.42 6.80
CA GLY A 196 4.04 10.13 7.37
C GLY A 196 3.83 11.54 6.81
N CYS A 197 4.78 12.09 6.06
CA CYS A 197 4.59 13.38 5.39
C CYS A 197 3.62 13.27 4.21
N VAL A 198 3.03 14.42 3.87
CA VAL A 198 2.12 14.61 2.74
C VAL A 198 2.80 15.44 1.66
N VAL A 199 2.61 15.03 0.41
CA VAL A 199 3.15 15.72 -0.77
C VAL A 199 2.01 16.23 -1.64
N SER A 200 2.15 17.45 -2.14
CA SER A 200 1.32 18.02 -3.20
C SER A 200 2.17 18.90 -4.12
N LYS A 201 1.55 19.49 -5.13
CA LYS A 201 2.22 20.54 -5.90
C LYS A 201 2.50 21.75 -5.02
N SER A 202 3.55 22.48 -5.35
CA SER A 202 4.00 23.62 -4.57
C SER A 202 2.88 24.64 -4.37
N GLY A 203 2.56 25.00 -3.11
CA GLY A 203 1.52 25.96 -2.74
C GLY A 203 0.10 25.39 -2.61
N GLU A 204 -0.09 24.08 -2.73
CA GLU A 204 -1.43 23.45 -2.65
C GLU A 204 -1.76 22.86 -1.28
N LEU A 205 -0.75 22.59 -0.44
CA LEU A 205 -0.98 22.09 0.92
C LEU A 205 -1.28 23.25 1.89
N PRO A 206 -2.14 23.01 2.91
CA PRO A 206 -2.40 23.98 3.96
C PRO A 206 -1.11 24.33 4.73
N GLU A 207 -1.15 25.44 5.45
CA GLU A 207 -0.06 25.79 6.36
C GLU A 207 0.05 24.80 7.51
N ILE A 208 1.26 24.65 8.05
CA ILE A 208 1.52 23.79 9.21
C ILE A 208 0.98 24.53 10.43
N VAL A 209 0.02 23.89 11.14
CA VAL A 209 -0.51 24.41 12.40
C VAL A 209 0.27 23.76 13.53
N GLU A 210 1.08 24.56 14.22
CA GLU A 210 1.74 24.14 15.47
C GLU A 210 0.74 24.19 16.62
N LYS A 211 0.70 23.13 17.44
CA LYS A 211 -0.08 23.09 18.70
C LYS A 211 0.84 23.26 19.88
#